data_974e5ab8e7d0878d19c96fbef7aa3918
#
_entry.id   974e5ab8e7d0878d19c96fbef7aa3918
#
_cell.length_a   1.000
_cell.length_b   1.000
_cell.length_c   1.000
_cell.angle_alpha   90.00
_cell.angle_beta   90.00
_cell.angle_gamma   90.00
#
_symmetry.space_group_name_H-M   'P 1'
#
loop_
_entity.id
_entity.type
_entity.pdbx_description
1 polymer ?
#
loop_
_entity_poly.entity_id
_entity_poly.type
_entity_poly.pdbx_seq_one_letter_code
_entity_poly.pdbx_strand_id
1 'polypeptide(L)'
;MAEPSTSADAPAPAGRYAPSPSGDLHLGNLRTAAIAWAAARTTGRRFLMRVEDVDTQRSSLESAERQLEDLAALGLDWDGEVAYQHERFGAYESALEGLRTAGRVYECYCSRREIREASRAPHVVPGHYPGTCRSISDAARLARRAELAAEGRTPALRLRADTDAWRVHDALAGDYTGEIDDMVLRRGGQQPDWAYNLAVVVDDAWQGVDQVVRGDDLLASAPRQAYLAHLLGLPEVEYVHVPLVLGPDGRRLAKRDGAVTLREMRAAGRTVPEIVGLICASLGYPGVDSLAGLAEVFDLNQLPREPWTWSPDAGA
;
A
#
# COMPACT_ATOMS: atom_id res chain seq x y z
N MET A 1 40.96 -24.43 -9.51
CA MET A 1 39.88 -23.98 -8.61
C MET A 1 39.59 -22.55 -8.98
N ALA A 2 38.46 -22.32 -9.66
CA ALA A 2 37.99 -20.99 -9.98
C ALA A 2 37.22 -20.46 -8.79
N GLU A 3 37.59 -19.28 -8.30
CA GLU A 3 36.84 -18.57 -7.27
C GLU A 3 35.43 -18.24 -7.81
N PRO A 4 34.38 -18.30 -6.97
CA PRO A 4 33.06 -17.87 -7.39
C PRO A 4 33.09 -16.36 -7.63
N SER A 5 32.69 -15.94 -8.83
CA SER A 5 32.52 -14.54 -9.19
C SER A 5 31.57 -13.88 -8.20
N THR A 6 32.03 -12.82 -7.58
CA THR A 6 31.25 -11.91 -6.73
C THR A 6 30.01 -11.46 -7.49
N SER A 7 28.85 -11.63 -6.87
CA SER A 7 27.53 -11.21 -7.34
C SER A 7 27.56 -9.75 -7.80
N ALA A 8 27.36 -9.55 -9.09
CA ALA A 8 27.09 -8.24 -9.65
C ALA A 8 25.73 -7.74 -9.11
N ASP A 9 25.81 -6.66 -8.37
CA ASP A 9 24.78 -5.64 -8.09
C ASP A 9 23.33 -6.10 -7.89
N ALA A 10 23.05 -6.64 -6.69
CA ALA A 10 21.71 -6.43 -6.14
C ALA A 10 21.52 -4.91 -5.92
N PRO A 11 20.37 -4.33 -6.33
CA PRO A 11 20.13 -2.91 -6.10
C PRO A 11 20.27 -2.60 -4.61
N ALA A 12 20.86 -1.43 -4.30
CA ALA A 12 21.01 -1.00 -2.91
C ALA A 12 19.65 -1.01 -2.19
N PRO A 13 19.58 -1.41 -0.91
CA PRO A 13 18.36 -1.48 -0.14
C PRO A 13 17.53 -0.19 -0.24
N ALA A 14 16.21 -0.30 -0.24
CA ALA A 14 15.33 0.85 -0.40
C ALA A 14 14.07 0.77 0.47
N GLY A 15 13.73 1.90 1.09
CA GLY A 15 12.37 2.18 1.54
C GLY A 15 11.61 2.94 0.44
N ARG A 16 10.29 3.08 0.61
CA ARG A 16 9.49 3.89 -0.33
C ARG A 16 8.31 4.56 0.36
N TYR A 17 7.82 5.65 -0.25
CA TYR A 17 6.48 6.15 -0.02
C TYR A 17 5.68 6.05 -1.32
N ALA A 18 4.45 5.52 -1.23
CA ALA A 18 3.68 5.13 -2.39
C ALA A 18 2.21 5.59 -2.26
N PRO A 19 1.93 6.90 -2.44
CA PRO A 19 0.58 7.41 -2.31
C PRO A 19 -0.28 7.12 -3.54
N SER A 20 -1.59 6.84 -3.31
CA SER A 20 -2.59 6.83 -4.37
C SER A 20 -3.07 8.26 -4.65
N PRO A 21 -3.07 8.74 -5.91
CA PRO A 21 -3.37 10.13 -6.25
C PRO A 21 -4.89 10.36 -6.37
N SER A 22 -5.63 10.09 -5.28
CA SER A 22 -7.09 10.23 -5.20
C SER A 22 -7.55 11.51 -4.50
N GLY A 23 -6.66 12.47 -4.29
CA GLY A 23 -6.85 13.75 -3.63
C GLY A 23 -5.60 14.20 -2.88
N ASP A 24 -5.70 15.30 -2.12
CA ASP A 24 -4.58 15.84 -1.35
C ASP A 24 -4.27 14.96 -0.14
N LEU A 25 -2.98 14.95 0.26
CA LEU A 25 -2.50 14.21 1.43
C LEU A 25 -2.96 14.93 2.72
N HIS A 26 -3.58 14.17 3.61
CA HIS A 26 -3.88 14.67 4.95
C HIS A 26 -2.69 14.45 5.90
N LEU A 27 -2.72 15.11 7.05
CA LEU A 27 -1.64 15.08 8.05
C LEU A 27 -1.18 13.65 8.42
N GLY A 28 -2.11 12.68 8.46
CA GLY A 28 -1.77 11.28 8.68
C GLY A 28 -0.92 10.66 7.58
N ASN A 29 -1.19 11.03 6.31
CA ASN A 29 -0.37 10.61 5.18
C ASN A 29 1.02 11.25 5.24
N LEU A 30 1.09 12.54 5.57
CA LEU A 30 2.34 13.29 5.71
C LEU A 30 3.20 12.72 6.84
N ARG A 31 2.57 12.36 7.99
CA ARG A 31 3.23 11.69 9.11
C ARG A 31 3.81 10.34 8.70
N THR A 32 3.03 9.52 8.01
CA THR A 32 3.51 8.21 7.51
C THR A 32 4.65 8.38 6.51
N ALA A 33 4.59 9.37 5.62
CA ALA A 33 5.66 9.69 4.69
C ALA A 33 6.95 10.11 5.41
N ALA A 34 6.83 10.96 6.43
CA ALA A 34 7.96 11.38 7.26
C ALA A 34 8.63 10.20 7.99
N ILE A 35 7.83 9.27 8.53
CA ILE A 35 8.36 8.05 9.16
C ILE A 35 9.06 7.17 8.12
N ALA A 36 8.45 6.94 6.96
CA ALA A 36 9.03 6.10 5.90
C ALA A 36 10.37 6.69 5.40
N TRP A 37 10.42 8.01 5.24
CA TRP A 37 11.62 8.73 4.85
C TRP A 37 12.70 8.63 5.92
N ALA A 38 12.39 8.93 7.17
CA ALA A 38 13.34 8.87 8.28
C ALA A 38 13.88 7.44 8.48
N ALA A 39 13.01 6.41 8.45
CA ALA A 39 13.42 5.01 8.57
C ALA A 39 14.39 4.60 7.44
N ALA A 40 14.16 5.03 6.21
CA ALA A 40 15.07 4.77 5.09
C ALA A 40 16.40 5.52 5.28
N ARG A 41 16.36 6.83 5.55
CA ARG A 41 17.57 7.66 5.65
C ARG A 41 18.47 7.26 6.82
N THR A 42 17.92 6.96 7.99
CA THR A 42 18.70 6.56 9.17
C THR A 42 19.33 5.17 9.05
N THR A 43 18.82 4.33 8.16
CA THR A 43 19.36 2.98 7.90
C THR A 43 20.21 2.90 6.64
N GLY A 44 20.49 4.05 5.99
CA GLY A 44 21.28 4.11 4.77
C GLY A 44 20.60 3.54 3.52
N ARG A 45 19.28 3.33 3.58
CA ARG A 45 18.47 2.92 2.43
C ARG A 45 18.23 4.10 1.49
N ARG A 46 18.09 3.82 0.21
CA ARG A 46 17.45 4.77 -0.71
C ARG A 46 16.01 5.00 -0.27
N PHE A 47 15.49 6.17 -0.52
CA PHE A 47 14.07 6.46 -0.33
C PHE A 47 13.43 6.74 -1.68
N LEU A 48 12.47 5.92 -2.08
CA LEU A 48 11.88 5.94 -3.40
C LEU A 48 10.45 6.49 -3.36
N MET A 49 10.05 7.12 -4.46
CA MET A 49 8.69 7.63 -4.63
C MET A 49 7.96 6.87 -5.73
N ARG A 50 6.72 6.44 -5.43
CA ARG A 50 5.85 5.79 -6.42
C ARG A 50 4.43 6.33 -6.31
N VAL A 51 3.84 6.70 -7.44
CA VAL A 51 2.43 7.07 -7.56
C VAL A 51 1.61 5.82 -7.87
N GLU A 52 0.70 5.45 -6.95
CA GLU A 52 -0.15 4.26 -7.08
C GLU A 52 -1.47 4.59 -7.77
N ASP A 53 -1.44 4.67 -9.07
CA ASP A 53 -2.53 5.10 -9.94
C ASP A 53 -3.13 3.97 -10.81
N VAL A 54 -3.05 2.72 -10.36
CA VAL A 54 -3.70 1.57 -11.02
C VAL A 54 -5.22 1.67 -11.06
N ASP A 55 -5.84 2.42 -10.14
CA ASP A 55 -7.27 2.74 -10.18
C ASP A 55 -7.47 3.98 -11.04
N THR A 56 -7.54 3.78 -12.35
CA THR A 56 -7.63 4.88 -13.34
C THR A 56 -8.88 5.74 -13.19
N GLN A 57 -9.93 5.24 -12.52
CA GLN A 57 -11.18 5.99 -12.30
C GLN A 57 -11.09 6.97 -11.11
N ARG A 58 -10.20 6.72 -10.16
CA ARG A 58 -10.03 7.52 -8.94
C ARG A 58 -8.74 8.32 -8.91
N SER A 59 -7.82 8.00 -9.80
CA SER A 59 -6.52 8.63 -9.91
C SER A 59 -6.56 9.86 -10.81
N SER A 60 -5.80 10.88 -10.43
CA SER A 60 -5.63 12.12 -11.18
C SER A 60 -4.17 12.54 -11.17
N LEU A 61 -3.60 12.84 -12.35
CA LEU A 61 -2.24 13.36 -12.47
C LEU A 61 -2.06 14.68 -11.70
N GLU A 62 -3.06 15.55 -11.74
CA GLU A 62 -3.07 16.79 -10.97
C GLU A 62 -2.96 16.53 -9.45
N SER A 63 -3.66 15.49 -8.95
CA SER A 63 -3.53 15.09 -7.53
C SER A 63 -2.15 14.51 -7.24
N ALA A 64 -1.56 13.74 -8.16
CA ALA A 64 -0.20 13.23 -8.01
C ALA A 64 0.81 14.37 -7.92
N GLU A 65 0.75 15.34 -8.83
CA GLU A 65 1.63 16.52 -8.83
C GLU A 65 1.51 17.30 -7.52
N ARG A 66 0.29 17.61 -7.07
CA ARG A 66 0.08 18.29 -5.78
C ARG A 66 0.60 17.52 -4.58
N GLN A 67 0.47 16.19 -4.57
CA GLN A 67 1.02 15.34 -3.51
C GLN A 67 2.54 15.40 -3.48
N LEU A 68 3.20 15.31 -4.62
CA LEU A 68 4.66 15.42 -4.74
C LEU A 68 5.17 16.80 -4.32
N GLU A 69 4.47 17.88 -4.72
CA GLU A 69 4.78 19.25 -4.29
C GLU A 69 4.67 19.40 -2.76
N ASP A 70 3.60 18.85 -2.16
CA ASP A 70 3.38 18.93 -0.73
C ASP A 70 4.45 18.14 0.05
N LEU A 71 4.86 16.97 -0.43
CA LEU A 71 5.93 16.16 0.17
C LEU A 71 7.29 16.88 0.08
N ALA A 72 7.63 17.44 -1.10
CA ALA A 72 8.84 18.22 -1.28
C ALA A 72 8.85 19.49 -0.40
N ALA A 73 7.69 20.16 -0.27
CA ALA A 73 7.56 21.35 0.58
C ALA A 73 7.76 21.03 2.08
N LEU A 74 7.46 19.81 2.53
CA LEU A 74 7.80 19.34 3.87
C LEU A 74 9.28 19.04 4.06
N GLY A 75 10.08 18.99 2.98
CA GLY A 75 11.48 18.65 3.01
C GLY A 75 11.78 17.16 2.77
N LEU A 76 10.83 16.38 2.26
CA LEU A 76 11.12 15.03 1.78
C LEU A 76 11.84 15.14 0.43
N ASP A 77 12.99 14.50 0.36
CA ASP A 77 13.72 14.22 -0.88
C ASP A 77 13.60 12.72 -1.19
N TRP A 78 13.74 12.35 -2.44
CA TRP A 78 13.74 10.95 -2.87
C TRP A 78 14.80 10.69 -3.93
N ASP A 79 15.20 9.42 -4.03
CA ASP A 79 16.26 8.98 -4.91
C ASP A 79 15.69 8.52 -6.25
N GLY A 80 16.22 9.06 -7.34
CA GLY A 80 15.81 8.73 -8.69
C GLY A 80 14.48 9.36 -9.13
N GLU A 81 13.91 8.81 -10.18
CA GLU A 81 12.66 9.29 -10.76
C GLU A 81 11.43 8.73 -10.00
N VAL A 82 10.35 9.50 -10.04
CA VAL A 82 9.06 9.03 -9.52
C VAL A 82 8.51 7.94 -10.44
N ALA A 83 8.21 6.78 -9.89
CA ALA A 83 7.58 5.70 -10.65
C ALA A 83 6.06 5.88 -10.69
N TYR A 84 5.45 5.59 -11.85
CA TYR A 84 4.00 5.59 -12.01
C TYR A 84 3.50 4.20 -12.36
N GLN A 85 2.48 3.72 -11.66
CA GLN A 85 1.98 2.35 -11.87
C GLN A 85 1.28 2.17 -13.22
N HIS A 86 0.65 3.21 -13.77
CA HIS A 86 0.04 3.12 -15.11
C HIS A 86 1.05 2.83 -16.24
N GLU A 87 2.33 3.13 -16.06
CA GLU A 87 3.40 2.81 -17.01
C GLU A 87 3.89 1.36 -16.91
N ARG A 88 3.42 0.61 -15.90
CA ARG A 88 3.93 -0.70 -15.55
C ARG A 88 2.98 -1.88 -15.83
N PHE A 89 1.89 -1.64 -16.53
CA PHE A 89 0.87 -2.67 -16.82
C PHE A 89 1.43 -3.91 -17.51
N GLY A 90 2.47 -3.77 -18.35
CA GLY A 90 3.17 -4.91 -18.95
C GLY A 90 3.87 -5.82 -17.94
N ALA A 91 4.42 -5.26 -16.87
CA ALA A 91 5.02 -6.04 -15.77
C ALA A 91 3.97 -6.84 -14.99
N TYR A 92 2.81 -6.23 -14.74
CA TYR A 92 1.70 -6.92 -14.06
C TYR A 92 1.11 -8.04 -14.92
N GLU A 93 1.00 -7.83 -16.25
CA GLU A 93 0.58 -8.89 -17.18
C GLU A 93 1.56 -10.06 -17.17
N SER A 94 2.87 -9.78 -17.17
CA SER A 94 3.92 -10.81 -17.11
C SER A 94 3.86 -11.61 -15.80
N ALA A 95 3.67 -10.95 -14.67
CA ALA A 95 3.50 -11.58 -13.36
C ALA A 95 2.24 -12.47 -13.33
N LEU A 96 1.12 -11.94 -13.84
CA LEU A 96 -0.14 -12.68 -13.94
C LEU A 96 0.01 -13.92 -14.82
N GLU A 97 0.71 -13.82 -15.96
CA GLU A 97 0.93 -14.94 -16.88
C GLU A 97 1.83 -16.01 -16.25
N GLY A 98 2.83 -15.61 -15.47
CA GLY A 98 3.63 -16.55 -14.67
C GLY A 98 2.75 -17.35 -13.69
N LEU A 99 1.87 -16.70 -12.97
CA LEU A 99 0.90 -17.36 -12.07
C LEU A 99 -0.10 -18.24 -12.84
N ARG A 100 -0.54 -17.83 -14.04
CA ARG A 100 -1.45 -18.60 -14.89
C ARG A 100 -0.77 -19.88 -15.37
N THR A 101 0.46 -19.80 -15.85
CA THR A 101 1.27 -20.95 -16.29
C THR A 101 1.49 -21.93 -15.14
N ALA A 102 1.64 -21.44 -13.91
CA ALA A 102 1.72 -22.27 -12.70
C ALA A 102 0.36 -22.84 -12.24
N GLY A 103 -0.74 -22.61 -12.98
CA GLY A 103 -2.08 -23.07 -12.63
C GLY A 103 -2.71 -22.32 -11.44
N ARG A 104 -2.17 -21.16 -11.08
CA ARG A 104 -2.56 -20.37 -9.89
C ARG A 104 -3.60 -19.30 -10.18
N VAL A 105 -4.20 -19.25 -11.36
CA VAL A 105 -5.18 -18.23 -11.74
C VAL A 105 -6.47 -18.86 -12.24
N TYR A 106 -7.60 -18.25 -11.87
CA TYR A 106 -8.90 -18.62 -12.41
C TYR A 106 -9.83 -17.39 -12.54
N GLU A 107 -10.84 -17.53 -13.38
CA GLU A 107 -11.84 -16.49 -13.61
C GLU A 107 -12.93 -16.51 -12.53
N CYS A 108 -13.27 -15.32 -12.04
CA CYS A 108 -14.37 -15.09 -11.10
C CYS A 108 -15.43 -14.21 -11.74
N TYR A 109 -16.65 -14.68 -11.74
CA TYR A 109 -17.83 -14.04 -12.36
C TYR A 109 -18.75 -13.35 -11.34
N CYS A 110 -18.42 -13.45 -10.05
CA CYS A 110 -19.22 -12.87 -8.97
C CYS A 110 -19.17 -11.35 -8.98
N SER A 111 -20.32 -10.71 -8.80
CA SER A 111 -20.43 -9.30 -8.46
C SER A 111 -19.97 -9.02 -7.02
N ARG A 112 -19.64 -7.77 -6.70
CA ARG A 112 -19.34 -7.34 -5.32
C ARG A 112 -20.51 -7.61 -4.36
N ARG A 113 -21.75 -7.55 -4.87
CA ARG A 113 -22.96 -7.82 -4.09
C ARG A 113 -23.01 -9.31 -3.71
N GLU A 114 -22.85 -10.20 -4.67
CA GLU A 114 -22.86 -11.66 -4.44
C GLU A 114 -21.77 -12.08 -3.43
N ILE A 115 -20.57 -11.51 -3.54
CA ILE A 115 -19.48 -11.78 -2.58
C ILE A 115 -19.88 -11.34 -1.17
N ARG A 116 -20.43 -10.12 -1.02
CA ARG A 116 -20.89 -9.62 0.29
C ARG A 116 -22.05 -10.41 0.86
N GLU A 117 -22.97 -10.88 0.04
CA GLU A 117 -24.09 -11.73 0.47
C GLU A 117 -23.59 -13.10 0.93
N ALA A 118 -22.65 -13.71 0.20
CA ALA A 118 -22.02 -14.97 0.58
C ALA A 118 -21.21 -14.87 1.89
N SER A 119 -20.52 -13.74 2.13
CA SER A 119 -19.76 -13.49 3.36
C SER A 119 -20.62 -13.08 4.57
N ARG A 120 -21.95 -12.96 4.43
CA ARG A 120 -22.88 -12.76 5.57
C ARG A 120 -23.25 -14.07 6.28
N ALA A 121 -22.84 -15.22 5.78
CA ALA A 121 -23.07 -16.49 6.46
C ALA A 121 -22.37 -16.50 7.84
N PRO A 122 -22.99 -17.09 8.88
CA PRO A 122 -22.35 -17.24 10.18
C PRO A 122 -20.98 -17.90 10.04
N HIS A 123 -19.96 -17.35 10.72
CA HIS A 123 -18.57 -17.82 10.72
C HIS A 123 -17.71 -17.46 9.49
N VAL A 124 -18.18 -16.59 8.58
CA VAL A 124 -17.35 -16.08 7.47
C VAL A 124 -16.84 -14.68 7.81
N VAL A 125 -15.53 -14.47 7.63
CA VAL A 125 -14.92 -13.14 7.84
C VAL A 125 -15.45 -12.13 6.80
N PRO A 126 -15.93 -10.96 7.22
CA PRO A 126 -16.44 -9.95 6.29
C PRO A 126 -15.42 -9.60 5.20
N GLY A 127 -15.84 -9.72 3.93
CA GLY A 127 -14.99 -9.45 2.77
C GLY A 127 -14.13 -10.62 2.30
N HIS A 128 -14.10 -11.73 3.02
CA HIS A 128 -13.47 -12.97 2.56
C HIS A 128 -14.20 -13.55 1.35
N TYR A 129 -13.45 -13.99 0.34
CA TYR A 129 -14.03 -14.61 -0.84
C TYR A 129 -14.22 -16.13 -0.63
N PRO A 130 -15.44 -16.66 -0.72
CA PRO A 130 -15.72 -18.06 -0.37
C PRO A 130 -15.32 -19.10 -1.46
N GLY A 131 -14.61 -18.67 -2.50
CA GLY A 131 -14.17 -19.60 -3.56
C GLY A 131 -15.27 -20.01 -4.55
N THR A 132 -16.39 -19.33 -4.62
CA THR A 132 -17.59 -19.69 -5.42
C THR A 132 -17.27 -20.09 -6.87
N CYS A 133 -16.35 -19.40 -7.54
CA CYS A 133 -15.98 -19.70 -8.93
C CYS A 133 -14.76 -20.63 -9.08
N ARG A 134 -14.16 -21.04 -7.97
CA ARG A 134 -12.89 -21.79 -7.98
C ARG A 134 -12.99 -23.15 -8.66
N SER A 135 -14.15 -23.82 -8.55
CA SER A 135 -14.36 -25.21 -8.97
C SER A 135 -15.64 -25.40 -9.79
N ILE A 136 -16.12 -24.32 -10.47
CA ILE A 136 -17.29 -24.47 -11.37
C ILE A 136 -16.94 -25.28 -12.59
N SER A 137 -17.92 -25.98 -13.17
CA SER A 137 -17.77 -26.76 -14.38
C SER A 137 -17.46 -25.90 -15.60
N ASP A 138 -16.84 -26.46 -16.63
CA ASP A 138 -16.55 -25.73 -17.86
C ASP A 138 -17.83 -25.20 -18.54
N ALA A 139 -18.93 -25.96 -18.49
CA ALA A 139 -20.22 -25.50 -19.03
C ALA A 139 -20.72 -24.27 -18.25
N ALA A 140 -20.65 -24.27 -16.91
CA ALA A 140 -21.03 -23.11 -16.09
C ALA A 140 -20.09 -21.91 -16.36
N ARG A 141 -18.78 -22.16 -16.55
CA ARG A 141 -17.81 -21.13 -16.89
C ARG A 141 -18.15 -20.46 -18.23
N LEU A 142 -18.44 -21.24 -19.26
CA LEU A 142 -18.84 -20.73 -20.58
C LEU A 142 -20.11 -19.91 -20.50
N ALA A 143 -21.13 -20.38 -19.77
CA ALA A 143 -22.39 -19.66 -19.60
C ALA A 143 -22.17 -18.31 -18.89
N ARG A 144 -21.46 -18.30 -17.75
CA ARG A 144 -21.16 -17.06 -17.00
C ARG A 144 -20.30 -16.07 -17.78
N ARG A 145 -19.36 -16.57 -18.59
CA ARG A 145 -18.55 -15.71 -19.47
C ARG A 145 -19.44 -15.05 -20.54
N ALA A 146 -20.35 -15.80 -21.15
CA ALA A 146 -21.29 -15.27 -22.13
C ALA A 146 -22.26 -14.23 -21.52
N GLU A 147 -22.74 -14.46 -20.28
CA GLU A 147 -23.57 -13.50 -19.56
C GLU A 147 -22.83 -12.17 -19.34
N LEU A 148 -21.59 -12.21 -18.83
CA LEU A 148 -20.78 -11.00 -18.65
C LEU A 148 -20.47 -10.31 -19.97
N ALA A 149 -20.13 -11.06 -21.02
CA ALA A 149 -19.83 -10.50 -22.33
C ALA A 149 -21.05 -9.79 -22.95
N ALA A 150 -22.27 -10.30 -22.74
CA ALA A 150 -23.51 -9.64 -23.18
C ALA A 150 -23.74 -8.27 -22.49
N GLU A 151 -23.16 -8.07 -21.29
CA GLU A 151 -23.17 -6.80 -20.55
C GLU A 151 -21.92 -5.92 -20.85
N GLY A 152 -21.06 -6.32 -21.78
CA GLY A 152 -19.78 -5.64 -22.06
C GLY A 152 -18.79 -5.73 -20.91
N ARG A 153 -18.86 -6.78 -20.11
CA ARG A 153 -18.03 -6.99 -18.90
C ARG A 153 -17.08 -8.16 -19.07
N THR A 154 -15.97 -8.11 -18.38
CA THR A 154 -14.99 -9.21 -18.28
C THR A 154 -15.00 -9.83 -16.86
N PRO A 155 -14.64 -11.13 -16.72
CA PRO A 155 -14.45 -11.72 -15.40
C PRO A 155 -13.28 -11.09 -14.65
N ALA A 156 -13.32 -11.11 -13.31
CA ALA A 156 -12.14 -10.85 -12.52
C ALA A 156 -11.20 -12.05 -12.57
N LEU A 157 -9.90 -11.81 -12.42
CA LEU A 157 -8.89 -12.86 -12.28
C LEU A 157 -8.47 -12.96 -10.82
N ARG A 158 -8.56 -14.18 -10.27
CA ARG A 158 -8.22 -14.45 -8.88
C ARG A 158 -7.06 -15.41 -8.76
N LEU A 159 -6.29 -15.23 -7.70
CA LEU A 159 -5.30 -16.19 -7.26
C LEU A 159 -6.03 -17.46 -6.77
N ARG A 160 -5.48 -18.63 -7.10
CA ARG A 160 -5.83 -19.91 -6.50
C ARG A 160 -4.86 -20.17 -5.35
N ALA A 161 -5.23 -19.77 -4.16
CA ALA A 161 -4.43 -19.99 -2.96
C ALA A 161 -4.41 -21.49 -2.58
N ASP A 162 -3.32 -21.96 -2.01
CA ASP A 162 -3.15 -23.33 -1.50
C ASP A 162 -2.88 -23.38 0.02
N THR A 163 -3.08 -22.24 0.67
CA THR A 163 -3.03 -22.08 2.12
C THR A 163 -4.14 -21.15 2.58
N ASP A 164 -4.57 -21.30 3.82
CA ASP A 164 -5.61 -20.46 4.43
C ASP A 164 -5.02 -19.33 5.29
N ALA A 165 -3.71 -19.37 5.55
CA ALA A 165 -3.03 -18.36 6.37
C ALA A 165 -1.56 -18.20 5.98
N TRP A 166 -1.00 -17.01 6.22
CA TRP A 166 0.40 -16.71 6.04
C TRP A 166 0.92 -15.83 7.18
N ARG A 167 2.13 -16.11 7.63
CA ARG A 167 2.78 -15.34 8.69
C ARG A 167 3.76 -14.35 8.10
N VAL A 168 3.78 -13.14 8.65
CA VAL A 168 4.77 -12.10 8.40
C VAL A 168 5.36 -11.64 9.72
N HIS A 169 6.56 -11.10 9.68
CA HIS A 169 7.13 -10.35 10.79
C HIS A 169 7.01 -8.86 10.50
N ASP A 170 6.49 -8.11 11.46
CA ASP A 170 6.37 -6.66 11.41
C ASP A 170 7.23 -6.04 12.52
N ALA A 171 8.03 -5.04 12.19
CA ALA A 171 8.96 -4.43 13.14
C ALA A 171 8.26 -3.78 14.35
N LEU A 172 7.01 -3.34 14.19
CA LEU A 172 6.24 -2.70 15.26
C LEU A 172 5.19 -3.62 15.87
N ALA A 173 4.45 -4.37 15.06
CA ALA A 173 3.40 -5.25 15.52
C ALA A 173 3.88 -6.65 15.91
N GLY A 174 5.14 -7.02 15.60
CA GLY A 174 5.68 -8.35 15.82
C GLY A 174 5.18 -9.38 14.81
N ASP A 175 5.12 -10.64 15.22
CA ASP A 175 4.65 -11.72 14.37
C ASP A 175 3.14 -11.63 14.16
N TYR A 176 2.73 -11.51 12.92
CA TYR A 176 1.33 -11.43 12.53
C TYR A 176 0.98 -12.53 11.53
N THR A 177 -0.04 -13.31 11.86
CA THR A 177 -0.60 -14.32 10.95
C THR A 177 -1.97 -13.86 10.48
N GLY A 178 -2.13 -13.67 9.18
CA GLY A 178 -3.39 -13.25 8.58
C GLY A 178 -3.95 -14.29 7.63
N GLU A 179 -5.25 -14.18 7.39
CA GLU A 179 -5.97 -15.08 6.48
C GLU A 179 -5.56 -14.85 5.02
N ILE A 180 -5.48 -15.95 4.30
CA ILE A 180 -5.29 -15.96 2.85
C ILE A 180 -6.59 -16.44 2.21
N ASP A 181 -7.06 -15.68 1.24
CA ASP A 181 -8.16 -16.06 0.36
C ASP A 181 -7.73 -16.00 -1.12
N ASP A 182 -8.60 -16.43 -2.00
CA ASP A 182 -8.40 -16.29 -3.45
C ASP A 182 -8.52 -14.81 -3.84
N MET A 183 -7.48 -14.01 -3.52
CA MET A 183 -7.46 -12.57 -3.77
C MET A 183 -7.60 -12.22 -5.25
N VAL A 184 -8.14 -11.05 -5.54
CA VAL A 184 -8.20 -10.52 -6.91
C VAL A 184 -6.81 -10.06 -7.34
N LEU A 185 -6.37 -10.53 -8.52
CA LEU A 185 -5.14 -10.10 -9.20
C LEU A 185 -5.44 -9.03 -10.27
N ARG A 186 -6.58 -9.20 -10.99
CA ARG A 186 -7.10 -8.21 -11.93
C ARG A 186 -8.61 -8.08 -11.73
N ARG A 187 -9.11 -6.86 -11.61
CA ARG A 187 -10.55 -6.59 -11.46
C ARG A 187 -11.26 -6.89 -12.77
N GLY A 188 -12.47 -7.41 -12.68
CA GLY A 188 -13.38 -7.57 -13.80
C GLY A 188 -14.33 -6.36 -13.92
N GLY A 189 -15.16 -6.38 -14.93
CA GLY A 189 -16.16 -5.34 -15.19
C GLY A 189 -16.01 -4.76 -16.59
N GLN A 190 -16.61 -3.60 -16.83
CA GLN A 190 -16.53 -2.90 -18.13
C GLN A 190 -15.15 -2.27 -18.36
N GLN A 191 -14.50 -1.85 -17.27
CA GLN A 191 -13.14 -1.30 -17.29
C GLN A 191 -12.29 -2.10 -16.29
N PRO A 192 -11.64 -3.18 -16.74
CA PRO A 192 -10.83 -4.02 -15.89
C PRO A 192 -9.52 -3.31 -15.55
N ASP A 193 -9.31 -3.08 -14.25
CA ASP A 193 -8.08 -2.50 -13.72
C ASP A 193 -7.25 -3.56 -12.99
N TRP A 194 -5.97 -3.29 -12.80
CA TRP A 194 -5.10 -4.10 -11.96
C TRP A 194 -5.49 -4.01 -10.49
N ALA A 195 -5.29 -5.07 -9.75
CA ALA A 195 -5.53 -5.07 -8.33
C ALA A 195 -4.29 -4.53 -7.58
N TYR A 196 -4.54 -3.73 -6.55
CA TYR A 196 -3.51 -3.13 -5.70
C TYR A 196 -2.47 -4.16 -5.21
N ASN A 197 -2.92 -5.32 -4.70
CA ASN A 197 -2.00 -6.32 -4.15
C ASN A 197 -1.00 -6.86 -5.18
N LEU A 198 -1.40 -7.04 -6.43
CA LEU A 198 -0.47 -7.48 -7.49
C LEU A 198 0.51 -6.36 -7.84
N ALA A 199 -0.01 -5.16 -8.06
CA ALA A 199 0.80 -4.02 -8.48
C ALA A 199 1.87 -3.68 -7.45
N VAL A 200 1.50 -3.52 -6.17
CA VAL A 200 2.44 -3.14 -5.11
C VAL A 200 3.56 -4.18 -4.93
N VAL A 201 3.24 -5.47 -4.98
CA VAL A 201 4.23 -6.54 -4.80
C VAL A 201 5.23 -6.59 -5.96
N VAL A 202 4.74 -6.47 -7.19
CA VAL A 202 5.60 -6.44 -8.39
C VAL A 202 6.48 -5.21 -8.41
N ASP A 203 5.96 -4.06 -8.00
CA ASP A 203 6.70 -2.80 -8.04
C ASP A 203 7.68 -2.66 -6.89
N ASP A 204 7.36 -3.12 -5.69
CA ASP A 204 8.31 -3.12 -4.58
C ASP A 204 9.53 -3.99 -4.94
N ALA A 205 9.33 -5.16 -5.53
CA ALA A 205 10.42 -6.01 -6.00
C ALA A 205 11.23 -5.35 -7.14
N TRP A 206 10.58 -4.73 -8.13
CA TRP A 206 11.26 -4.06 -9.24
C TRP A 206 12.12 -2.88 -8.77
N GLN A 207 11.64 -2.09 -7.80
CA GLN A 207 12.39 -0.97 -7.24
C GLN A 207 13.49 -1.41 -6.27
N GLY A 208 13.55 -2.70 -5.90
CA GLY A 208 14.47 -3.21 -4.88
C GLY A 208 14.12 -2.74 -3.47
N VAL A 209 12.83 -2.53 -3.23
CA VAL A 209 12.32 -2.17 -1.89
C VAL A 209 12.46 -3.38 -0.97
N ASP A 210 13.17 -3.19 0.13
CA ASP A 210 13.33 -4.19 1.19
C ASP A 210 12.61 -3.78 2.49
N GLN A 211 12.14 -2.52 2.61
CA GLN A 211 11.40 -2.03 3.77
C GLN A 211 10.11 -1.32 3.35
N VAL A 212 8.98 -1.75 3.91
CA VAL A 212 7.63 -1.25 3.63
C VAL A 212 7.05 -0.59 4.87
N VAL A 213 7.19 0.74 4.97
CA VAL A 213 6.55 1.54 6.02
C VAL A 213 5.20 2.06 5.51
N ARG A 214 4.12 1.81 6.30
CA ARG A 214 2.75 2.27 5.96
C ARG A 214 1.82 2.23 7.17
N GLY A 215 0.61 2.76 7.04
CA GLY A 215 -0.38 2.74 8.12
C GLY A 215 -0.81 1.33 8.53
N ASP A 216 -1.11 1.15 9.81
CA ASP A 216 -1.50 -0.14 10.42
C ASP A 216 -2.88 -0.65 9.96
N ASP A 217 -3.68 0.20 9.31
CA ASP A 217 -4.90 -0.22 8.62
C ASP A 217 -4.63 -1.18 7.43
N LEU A 218 -3.37 -1.28 6.99
CA LEU A 218 -2.92 -2.21 5.96
C LEU A 218 -2.22 -3.47 6.51
N LEU A 219 -2.09 -3.63 7.82
CA LEU A 219 -1.44 -4.80 8.44
C LEU A 219 -2.08 -6.11 7.98
N ALA A 220 -3.40 -6.17 7.94
CA ALA A 220 -4.14 -7.36 7.48
C ALA A 220 -3.90 -7.71 5.99
N SER A 221 -3.33 -6.80 5.19
CA SER A 221 -2.96 -7.06 3.79
C SER A 221 -1.55 -7.63 3.64
N ALA A 222 -0.68 -7.45 4.63
CA ALA A 222 0.72 -7.88 4.54
C ALA A 222 0.88 -9.40 4.32
N PRO A 223 0.15 -10.30 5.02
CA PRO A 223 0.22 -11.73 4.76
C PRO A 223 -0.15 -12.11 3.32
N ARG A 224 -1.19 -11.47 2.75
CA ARG A 224 -1.61 -11.71 1.36
C ARG A 224 -0.55 -11.27 0.35
N GLN A 225 0.10 -10.14 0.60
CA GLN A 225 1.16 -9.60 -0.26
C GLN A 225 2.43 -10.43 -0.14
N ALA A 226 2.84 -10.82 1.07
CA ALA A 226 3.99 -11.70 1.29
C ALA A 226 3.78 -13.09 0.66
N TYR A 227 2.59 -13.67 0.78
CA TYR A 227 2.25 -14.91 0.12
C TYR A 227 2.31 -14.79 -1.42
N LEU A 228 1.79 -13.68 -1.97
CA LEU A 228 1.87 -13.42 -3.40
C LEU A 228 3.32 -13.25 -3.87
N ALA A 229 4.15 -12.54 -3.12
CA ALA A 229 5.58 -12.41 -3.38
C ALA A 229 6.28 -13.77 -3.40
N HIS A 230 5.99 -14.63 -2.41
CA HIS A 230 6.48 -16.00 -2.35
C HIS A 230 6.12 -16.81 -3.61
N LEU A 231 4.86 -16.76 -4.05
CA LEU A 231 4.41 -17.47 -5.27
C LEU A 231 5.05 -16.96 -6.56
N LEU A 232 5.43 -15.68 -6.58
CA LEU A 232 6.13 -15.03 -7.69
C LEU A 232 7.66 -15.21 -7.62
N GLY A 233 8.19 -15.81 -6.54
CA GLY A 233 9.64 -15.95 -6.32
C GLY A 233 10.34 -14.61 -6.11
N LEU A 234 9.63 -13.60 -5.56
CA LEU A 234 10.15 -12.28 -5.29
C LEU A 234 10.77 -12.20 -3.87
N PRO A 235 11.69 -11.26 -3.64
CA PRO A 235 12.29 -11.06 -2.32
C PRO A 235 11.25 -10.75 -1.25
N GLU A 236 11.51 -11.21 -0.02
CA GLU A 236 10.75 -10.79 1.15
C GLU A 236 11.10 -9.35 1.53
N VAL A 237 10.12 -8.63 2.09
CA VAL A 237 10.29 -7.26 2.59
C VAL A 237 10.10 -7.21 4.10
N GLU A 238 10.79 -6.29 4.77
CA GLU A 238 10.52 -5.92 6.15
C GLU A 238 9.27 -5.02 6.20
N TYR A 239 8.27 -5.44 6.97
CA TYR A 239 7.07 -4.63 7.18
C TYR A 239 7.19 -3.76 8.43
N VAL A 240 6.70 -2.53 8.34
CA VAL A 240 6.61 -1.57 9.44
C VAL A 240 5.24 -0.89 9.37
N HIS A 241 4.27 -1.39 10.12
CA HIS A 241 2.94 -0.80 10.18
C HIS A 241 2.87 0.20 11.32
N VAL A 242 2.71 1.48 10.96
CA VAL A 242 2.72 2.59 11.92
C VAL A 242 1.29 2.99 12.32
N PRO A 243 1.07 3.37 13.60
CA PRO A 243 -0.24 3.77 14.08
C PRO A 243 -0.80 4.96 13.31
N LEU A 244 -2.13 4.92 13.06
CA LEU A 244 -2.84 5.96 12.34
C LEU A 244 -2.90 7.30 13.09
N VAL A 245 -3.21 8.35 12.35
CA VAL A 245 -3.69 9.61 12.91
C VAL A 245 -5.21 9.58 12.91
N LEU A 246 -5.79 9.81 14.06
CA LEU A 246 -7.24 9.86 14.27
C LEU A 246 -7.71 11.31 14.37
N GLY A 247 -8.94 11.54 13.97
CA GLY A 247 -9.65 12.81 14.25
C GLY A 247 -10.16 12.86 15.69
N PRO A 248 -10.76 13.99 16.08
CA PRO A 248 -11.28 14.18 17.45
C PRO A 248 -12.38 13.18 17.83
N ASP A 249 -13.05 12.58 16.83
CA ASP A 249 -14.09 11.55 17.01
C ASP A 249 -13.53 10.13 17.18
N GLY A 250 -12.20 9.96 17.23
CA GLY A 250 -11.52 8.68 17.32
C GLY A 250 -11.53 7.86 16.03
N ARG A 251 -11.97 8.43 14.90
CA ARG A 251 -11.95 7.81 13.58
C ARG A 251 -10.73 8.26 12.80
N ARG A 252 -10.38 7.52 11.76
CA ARG A 252 -9.31 7.94 10.84
C ARG A 252 -9.52 9.38 10.38
N LEU A 253 -8.44 10.18 10.47
CA LEU A 253 -8.45 11.59 10.09
C LEU A 253 -8.95 11.76 8.64
N ALA A 254 -9.84 12.71 8.43
CA ALA A 254 -10.46 12.99 7.14
C ALA A 254 -10.74 14.50 6.98
N LYS A 255 -11.04 14.95 5.77
CA LYS A 255 -11.31 16.37 5.45
C LYS A 255 -12.41 17.04 6.32
N ARG A 256 -13.35 16.25 6.88
CA ARG A 256 -14.38 16.75 7.80
C ARG A 256 -13.82 17.25 9.14
N ASP A 257 -12.59 16.88 9.47
CA ASP A 257 -11.95 17.19 10.76
C ASP A 257 -11.24 18.56 10.73
N GLY A 258 -11.49 19.40 9.73
CA GLY A 258 -10.97 20.75 9.56
C GLY A 258 -9.79 20.83 8.57
N ALA A 259 -8.91 21.82 8.76
CA ALA A 259 -7.72 22.02 7.93
C ALA A 259 -6.69 20.93 8.23
N VAL A 260 -6.71 19.86 7.45
CA VAL A 260 -5.90 18.65 7.69
C VAL A 260 -4.90 18.34 6.57
N THR A 261 -4.94 19.06 5.46
CA THR A 261 -3.94 18.99 4.39
C THR A 261 -2.87 20.06 4.59
N LEU A 262 -1.68 19.86 4.02
CA LEU A 262 -0.60 20.86 4.08
C LEU A 262 -1.07 22.24 3.60
N ARG A 263 -1.79 22.27 2.48
CA ARG A 263 -2.29 23.51 1.87
C ARG A 263 -3.31 24.22 2.77
N GLU A 264 -4.26 23.49 3.36
CA GLU A 264 -5.25 24.03 4.29
C GLU A 264 -4.60 24.55 5.58
N MET A 265 -3.63 23.82 6.14
CA MET A 265 -2.91 24.24 7.34
C MET A 265 -2.09 25.52 7.08
N ARG A 266 -1.44 25.62 5.93
CA ARG A 266 -0.73 26.84 5.50
C ARG A 266 -1.69 28.02 5.27
N ALA A 267 -2.83 27.76 4.65
CA ALA A 267 -3.86 28.79 4.45
C ALA A 267 -4.44 29.29 5.78
N ALA A 268 -4.47 28.43 6.81
CA ALA A 268 -4.82 28.79 8.18
C ALA A 268 -3.69 29.51 8.95
N GLY A 269 -2.55 29.82 8.29
CA GLY A 269 -1.44 30.63 8.84
C GLY A 269 -0.30 29.81 9.44
N ARG A 270 -0.33 28.47 9.41
CA ARG A 270 0.78 27.64 9.90
C ARG A 270 1.94 27.64 8.90
N THR A 271 3.14 27.75 9.39
CA THR A 271 4.37 27.57 8.61
C THR A 271 4.72 26.11 8.42
N VAL A 272 5.56 25.78 7.42
CA VAL A 272 6.02 24.40 7.23
C VAL A 272 6.79 23.87 8.44
N PRO A 273 7.71 24.62 9.08
CA PRO A 273 8.37 24.16 10.31
C PRO A 273 7.38 23.82 11.45
N GLU A 274 6.33 24.63 11.65
CA GLU A 274 5.31 24.32 12.65
C GLU A 274 4.56 23.01 12.33
N ILE A 275 4.25 22.75 11.05
CA ILE A 275 3.56 21.52 10.64
C ILE A 275 4.50 20.31 10.81
N VAL A 276 5.77 20.45 10.42
CA VAL A 276 6.78 19.39 10.66
C VAL A 276 6.99 19.18 12.15
N GLY A 277 7.02 20.25 12.95
CA GLY A 277 7.10 20.20 14.41
C GLY A 277 5.95 19.42 15.05
N LEU A 278 4.71 19.59 14.55
CA LEU A 278 3.56 18.78 14.99
C LEU A 278 3.75 17.30 14.66
N ILE A 279 4.21 17.00 13.44
CA ILE A 279 4.52 15.62 13.02
C ILE A 279 5.57 15.04 13.96
N CYS A 280 6.72 15.71 14.14
CA CYS A 280 7.82 15.23 14.98
C CYS A 280 7.41 15.05 16.44
N ALA A 281 6.65 15.98 17.00
CA ALA A 281 6.13 15.86 18.36
C ALA A 281 5.20 14.65 18.51
N SER A 282 4.37 14.35 17.49
CA SER A 282 3.53 13.14 17.46
C SER A 282 4.30 11.83 17.39
N LEU A 283 5.57 11.90 17.00
CA LEU A 283 6.50 10.76 16.94
C LEU A 283 7.35 10.62 18.19
N GLY A 284 7.20 11.53 19.17
CA GLY A 284 7.99 11.54 20.40
C GLY A 284 9.23 12.44 20.35
N TYR A 285 9.38 13.29 19.34
CA TYR A 285 10.50 14.21 19.14
C TYR A 285 10.05 15.68 19.21
N PRO A 286 9.61 16.16 20.39
CA PRO A 286 9.20 17.56 20.55
C PRO A 286 10.40 18.51 20.38
N GLY A 287 10.17 19.65 19.70
CA GLY A 287 11.23 20.64 19.43
C GLY A 287 12.03 20.40 18.15
N VAL A 288 11.80 19.29 17.45
CA VAL A 288 12.31 19.06 16.09
C VAL A 288 11.28 19.62 15.10
N ASP A 289 11.68 20.52 14.21
CA ASP A 289 10.82 21.26 13.28
C ASP A 289 11.24 21.13 11.81
N SER A 290 12.14 20.17 11.53
CA SER A 290 12.61 19.85 10.18
C SER A 290 12.82 18.34 10.03
N LEU A 291 12.64 17.82 8.81
CA LEU A 291 12.90 16.40 8.54
C LEU A 291 14.39 16.06 8.65
N ALA A 292 15.27 16.99 8.27
CA ALA A 292 16.71 16.82 8.49
C ALA A 292 17.04 16.61 9.98
N GLY A 293 16.48 17.47 10.85
CA GLY A 293 16.60 17.29 12.30
C GLY A 293 15.99 15.99 12.81
N LEU A 294 14.85 15.55 12.21
CA LEU A 294 14.26 14.25 12.55
C LEU A 294 15.21 13.11 12.21
N ALA A 295 15.88 13.13 11.05
CA ALA A 295 16.82 12.09 10.65
C ALA A 295 18.04 11.95 11.60
N GLU A 296 18.40 13.00 12.32
CA GLU A 296 19.50 12.97 13.29
C GLU A 296 19.15 12.21 14.58
N VAL A 297 17.86 12.15 14.93
CA VAL A 297 17.39 11.62 16.21
C VAL A 297 16.44 10.43 16.10
N PHE A 298 15.99 10.12 14.88
CA PHE A 298 14.95 9.12 14.65
C PHE A 298 15.43 7.70 14.99
N ASP A 299 14.64 7.02 15.81
CA ASP A 299 14.78 5.60 16.12
C ASP A 299 13.40 4.93 15.98
N LEU A 300 13.29 4.02 15.02
CA LEU A 300 12.07 3.27 14.75
C LEU A 300 11.52 2.55 16.00
N ASN A 301 12.39 2.09 16.87
CA ASN A 301 12.02 1.36 18.09
C ASN A 301 11.36 2.26 19.15
N GLN A 302 11.58 3.57 19.06
CA GLN A 302 11.02 4.56 20.00
C GLN A 302 9.69 5.14 19.52
N LEU A 303 9.20 4.78 18.34
CA LEU A 303 7.92 5.27 17.86
C LEU A 303 6.78 4.89 18.82
N PRO A 304 5.87 5.84 19.10
CA PRO A 304 4.63 5.54 19.83
C PRO A 304 3.86 4.41 19.15
N ARG A 305 3.34 3.47 19.95
CA ARG A 305 2.59 2.31 19.46
C ARG A 305 1.09 2.58 19.37
N GLU A 306 0.63 3.68 19.98
CA GLU A 306 -0.78 4.08 19.98
C GLU A 306 -1.08 5.09 18.88
N PRO A 307 -2.29 5.09 18.32
CA PRO A 307 -2.73 6.11 17.38
C PRO A 307 -2.61 7.51 17.98
N TRP A 308 -2.22 8.47 17.16
CA TRP A 308 -2.20 9.88 17.56
C TRP A 308 -3.52 10.54 17.21
N THR A 309 -4.19 11.14 18.20
CA THR A 309 -5.40 11.93 17.97
C THR A 309 -5.00 13.37 17.68
N TRP A 310 -5.31 13.82 16.47
CA TRP A 310 -5.12 15.21 16.07
C TRP A 310 -6.32 16.08 16.44
N SER A 311 -6.05 17.30 16.90
CA SER A 311 -7.05 18.35 17.11
C SER A 311 -6.58 19.64 16.45
N PRO A 312 -7.48 20.45 15.84
CA PRO A 312 -7.15 21.76 15.29
C PRO A 312 -6.44 22.69 16.29
N ASP A 313 -6.76 22.54 17.57
CA ASP A 313 -6.19 23.33 18.67
C ASP A 313 -4.85 22.77 19.19
N ALA A 314 -4.38 21.63 18.67
CA ALA A 314 -3.10 21.06 19.06
C ALA A 314 -1.95 21.97 18.58
N GLY A 315 -1.23 22.58 19.54
CA GLY A 315 -0.08 23.44 19.26
C GLY A 315 -0.44 24.93 19.06
N ALA A 316 -1.57 25.40 19.60
CA ALA A 316 -1.84 26.82 19.78
C ALA A 316 -1.12 27.36 21.03
#